data_1fcea86b4f4d71d01c6cfef4a1e0a488
#
_entry.id   1fcea86b4f4d71d01c6cfef4a1e0a488
#
_cell.length_a   1.000
_cell.length_b   1.000
_cell.length_c   1.000
_cell.angle_alpha   90.00
_cell.angle_beta   90.00
_cell.angle_gamma   90.00
#
_symmetry.space_group_name_H-M   'P 1'
#
loop_
_entity.id
_entity.type
_entity.pdbx_description
1 polymer ?
#
loop_
_entity_poly.entity_id
_entity_poly.type
_entity_poly.pdbx_seq_one_letter_code
_entity_poly.pdbx_strand_id
1 'polypeptide(L)'
;MTEYILLGISLFLILLIVFLIKRNKKRKIIEQSLKLTLFSVKMSGVTAEEIRDSQKQEKDWIRLMEDFYSSLNSLSKEGLFGIDPWIALEIVKLKEDIMFYVAVPKRFENFIEKEIYSIYPTAQVERSDDYNIFSPMENVYCGYLKTTKPLYLPIRTYNQMDTDPLSSITNIFTKLKTNEEAAVQLIVKKGSNSWYERGKMIVNEVAQGKNLTQAMGQQILSQLLKGKVKIHQFQLRTKSC
;
A
#
# COMPACT_ATOMS: atom_id res chain seq x y z
N MET A 1 -2.28 50.10 22.40
CA MET A 1 -3.52 49.45 21.92
C MET A 1 -3.41 49.04 20.43
N THR A 2 -2.95 49.90 19.55
CA THR A 2 -2.79 49.64 18.11
C THR A 2 -1.88 48.43 17.80
N GLU A 3 -0.77 48.26 18.54
CA GLU A 3 0.17 47.15 18.32
C GLU A 3 -0.45 45.78 18.61
N TYR A 4 -1.28 45.67 19.65
CA TYR A 4 -1.96 44.40 19.98
C TYR A 4 -3.02 44.04 18.95
N ILE A 5 -3.68 45.06 18.34
CA ILE A 5 -4.65 44.88 17.26
C ILE A 5 -3.93 44.36 16.01
N LEU A 6 -2.79 44.97 15.63
CA LEU A 6 -1.98 44.52 14.51
C LEU A 6 -1.43 43.10 14.68
N LEU A 7 -0.98 42.75 15.88
CA LEU A 7 -0.55 41.38 16.23
C LEU A 7 -1.72 40.38 16.11
N GLY A 8 -2.90 40.74 16.57
CA GLY A 8 -4.10 39.89 16.43
C GLY A 8 -4.49 39.67 14.97
N ILE A 9 -4.46 40.71 14.13
CA ILE A 9 -4.75 40.58 12.70
C ILE A 9 -3.72 39.71 12.00
N SER A 10 -2.42 39.89 12.31
CA SER A 10 -1.37 39.10 11.70
C SER A 10 -1.49 37.59 12.07
N LEU A 11 -1.78 37.29 13.33
CA LEU A 11 -2.01 35.92 13.78
C LEU A 11 -3.24 35.30 13.10
N PHE A 12 -4.34 36.07 12.97
CA PHE A 12 -5.54 35.62 12.25
C PHE A 12 -5.25 35.33 10.77
N LEU A 13 -4.50 36.19 10.08
CA LEU A 13 -4.09 35.96 8.70
C LEU A 13 -3.24 34.70 8.54
N ILE A 14 -2.29 34.45 9.44
CA ILE A 14 -1.46 33.25 9.42
C ILE A 14 -2.35 32.00 9.60
N LEU A 15 -3.26 32.01 10.56
CA LEU A 15 -4.19 30.89 10.78
C LEU A 15 -5.10 30.65 9.57
N LEU A 16 -5.59 31.73 8.94
CA LEU A 16 -6.39 31.66 7.72
C LEU A 16 -5.60 31.04 6.56
N ILE A 17 -4.36 31.48 6.36
CA ILE A 17 -3.47 30.94 5.33
C ILE A 17 -3.22 29.44 5.57
N VAL A 18 -2.90 29.04 6.81
CA VAL A 18 -2.70 27.63 7.18
C VAL A 18 -3.96 26.80 6.94
N PHE A 19 -5.14 27.36 7.27
CA PHE A 19 -6.42 26.71 7.02
C PHE A 19 -6.69 26.52 5.53
N LEU A 20 -6.46 27.56 4.70
CA LEU A 20 -6.63 27.49 3.25
C LEU A 20 -5.67 26.48 2.61
N ILE A 21 -4.41 26.43 3.06
CA ILE A 21 -3.43 25.44 2.60
C ILE A 21 -3.90 24.02 2.92
N LYS A 22 -4.35 23.77 4.15
CA LYS A 22 -4.87 22.45 4.56
C LYS A 22 -6.11 22.06 3.75
N ARG A 23 -7.03 22.98 3.52
CA ARG A 23 -8.25 22.78 2.72
C ARG A 23 -7.91 22.44 1.26
N ASN A 24 -7.00 23.20 0.64
CA ASN A 24 -6.58 22.96 -0.73
C ASN A 24 -5.83 21.63 -0.88
N LYS A 25 -5.00 21.26 0.11
CA LYS A 25 -4.33 19.97 0.14
C LYS A 25 -5.35 18.83 0.18
N LYS A 26 -6.37 18.92 1.04
CA LYS A 26 -7.41 17.89 1.14
C LYS A 26 -8.21 17.76 -0.17
N ARG A 27 -8.56 18.86 -0.84
CA ARG A 27 -9.24 18.83 -2.15
C ARG A 27 -8.40 18.16 -3.23
N LYS A 28 -7.12 18.51 -3.34
CA LYS A 28 -6.20 17.88 -4.30
C LYS A 28 -6.03 16.37 -4.05
N ILE A 29 -6.01 15.95 -2.79
CA ILE A 29 -5.94 14.52 -2.42
C ILE A 29 -7.16 13.78 -2.99
N ILE A 30 -8.35 14.30 -2.75
CA ILE A 30 -9.59 13.67 -3.23
C ILE A 30 -9.61 13.65 -4.77
N GLU A 31 -9.30 14.75 -5.41
CA GLU A 31 -9.30 14.85 -6.87
C GLU A 31 -8.30 13.89 -7.53
N GLN A 32 -7.10 13.77 -6.98
CA GLN A 32 -6.08 12.85 -7.53
C GLN A 32 -6.38 11.39 -7.23
N SER A 33 -7.03 11.10 -6.11
CA SER A 33 -7.46 9.72 -5.79
C SER A 33 -8.62 9.23 -6.66
N LEU A 34 -9.35 10.13 -7.29
CA LEU A 34 -10.44 9.81 -8.23
C LEU A 34 -9.94 9.70 -9.68
N LYS A 35 -8.73 10.17 -10.01
CA LYS A 35 -8.14 10.11 -11.36
C LYS A 35 -7.16 8.94 -11.43
N LEU A 36 -7.71 7.74 -11.43
CA LEU A 36 -6.94 6.51 -11.56
C LEU A 36 -7.06 5.95 -12.97
N THR A 37 -6.01 5.27 -13.40
CA THR A 37 -6.02 4.37 -14.55
C THR A 37 -5.94 2.95 -14.00
N LEU A 38 -6.83 2.10 -14.45
CA LEU A 38 -6.86 0.69 -14.12
C LEU A 38 -6.27 -0.10 -15.29
N PHE A 39 -5.28 -0.94 -14.99
CA PHE A 39 -4.71 -1.89 -15.93
C PHE A 39 -5.09 -3.30 -15.56
N SER A 40 -5.62 -4.07 -16.51
CA SER A 40 -5.71 -5.52 -16.42
C SER A 40 -4.35 -6.09 -16.84
N VAL A 41 -3.80 -6.97 -16.01
CA VAL A 41 -2.50 -7.61 -16.25
C VAL A 41 -2.72 -9.11 -16.39
N LYS A 42 -2.41 -9.65 -17.55
CA LYS A 42 -2.46 -11.09 -17.82
C LYS A 42 -1.06 -11.57 -18.16
N MET A 43 -0.65 -12.66 -17.54
CA MET A 43 0.58 -13.35 -17.95
C MET A 43 0.22 -14.35 -19.03
N SER A 44 0.93 -14.31 -20.17
CA SER A 44 0.82 -15.35 -21.19
C SER A 44 1.18 -16.68 -20.54
N GLY A 45 0.30 -17.68 -20.69
CA GLY A 45 0.44 -18.94 -19.99
C GLY A 45 1.80 -19.57 -20.24
N VAL A 46 2.50 -19.85 -19.16
CA VAL A 46 3.69 -20.68 -19.17
C VAL A 46 3.23 -22.08 -19.60
N THR A 47 3.83 -22.65 -20.62
CA THR A 47 3.47 -24.00 -21.06
C THR A 47 3.75 -25.01 -19.95
N ALA A 48 3.00 -26.13 -19.94
CA ALA A 48 3.18 -27.17 -18.92
C ALA A 48 4.61 -27.76 -18.87
N GLU A 49 5.41 -27.58 -19.93
CA GLU A 49 6.82 -27.94 -20.01
C GLU A 49 7.73 -26.93 -19.27
N GLU A 50 7.42 -25.64 -19.38
CA GLU A 50 8.12 -24.59 -18.65
C GLU A 50 7.83 -24.64 -17.14
N ILE A 51 6.67 -25.16 -16.73
CA ILE A 51 6.32 -25.36 -15.30
C ILE A 51 7.18 -26.45 -14.66
N ARG A 52 7.65 -27.46 -15.41
CA ARG A 52 8.48 -28.54 -14.84
C ARG A 52 9.91 -28.14 -14.52
N ASP A 53 10.43 -27.14 -15.23
CA ASP A 53 11.76 -26.54 -14.94
C ASP A 53 11.66 -25.43 -13.87
N SER A 54 10.46 -25.19 -13.33
CA SER A 54 10.00 -23.93 -12.77
C SER A 54 10.26 -23.74 -11.26
N GLN A 55 10.75 -24.71 -10.48
CA GLN A 55 11.07 -24.41 -9.08
C GLN A 55 12.24 -23.41 -8.94
N LYS A 56 13.10 -23.34 -9.91
CA LYS A 56 14.17 -22.33 -9.98
C LYS A 56 13.65 -21.01 -10.55
N GLN A 57 12.70 -21.10 -11.48
CA GLN A 57 12.07 -19.94 -12.13
C GLN A 57 11.09 -19.21 -11.20
N GLU A 58 10.36 -19.90 -10.32
CA GLU A 58 9.39 -19.26 -9.44
C GLU A 58 10.03 -18.22 -8.49
N LYS A 59 11.20 -18.54 -7.93
CA LYS A 59 11.96 -17.58 -7.11
C LYS A 59 12.50 -16.41 -7.92
N ASP A 60 12.85 -16.63 -9.18
CA ASP A 60 13.31 -15.57 -10.07
C ASP A 60 12.16 -14.61 -10.45
N TRP A 61 10.94 -15.12 -10.67
CA TRP A 61 9.75 -14.30 -10.89
C TRP A 61 9.40 -13.41 -9.69
N ILE A 62 9.51 -13.94 -8.47
CA ILE A 62 9.28 -13.17 -7.24
C ILE A 62 10.36 -12.10 -7.08
N ARG A 63 11.62 -12.41 -7.43
CA ARG A 63 12.73 -11.45 -7.40
C ARG A 63 12.49 -10.26 -8.33
N LEU A 64 11.90 -10.49 -9.50
CA LEU A 64 11.53 -9.42 -10.42
C LEU A 64 10.54 -8.42 -9.79
N MET A 65 9.67 -8.87 -8.89
CA MET A 65 8.78 -7.96 -8.15
C MET A 65 9.54 -7.08 -7.14
N GLU A 66 10.70 -7.50 -6.64
CA GLU A 66 11.55 -6.63 -5.80
C GLU A 66 12.09 -5.45 -6.63
N ASP A 67 12.49 -5.70 -7.88
CA ASP A 67 12.92 -4.67 -8.80
C ASP A 67 11.77 -3.71 -9.15
N PHE A 68 10.56 -4.24 -9.36
CA PHE A 68 9.36 -3.44 -9.55
C PHE A 68 9.08 -2.52 -8.35
N TYR A 69 9.09 -3.05 -7.13
CA TYR A 69 8.89 -2.22 -5.94
C TYR A 69 10.02 -1.20 -5.75
N SER A 70 11.24 -1.55 -6.12
CA SER A 70 12.39 -0.64 -6.06
C SER A 70 12.25 0.51 -7.04
N SER A 71 11.76 0.27 -8.25
CA SER A 71 11.52 1.30 -9.26
C SER A 71 10.48 2.33 -8.80
N LEU A 72 9.49 1.91 -8.02
CA LEU A 72 8.49 2.82 -7.44
C LEU A 72 9.09 3.89 -6.52
N ASN A 73 10.30 3.68 -5.99
CA ASN A 73 11.01 4.71 -5.24
C ASN A 73 11.39 5.93 -6.07
N SER A 74 11.48 5.79 -7.39
CA SER A 74 11.73 6.89 -8.32
C SER A 74 10.53 7.83 -8.44
N LEU A 75 9.33 7.34 -8.13
CA LEU A 75 8.12 8.15 -8.15
C LEU A 75 8.18 9.22 -7.06
N SER A 76 7.92 10.44 -7.45
CA SER A 76 7.92 11.58 -6.53
C SER A 76 6.57 12.27 -6.49
N LYS A 77 6.30 12.93 -5.37
CA LYS A 77 5.16 13.80 -5.27
C LYS A 77 5.37 15.06 -6.12
N GLU A 78 4.30 15.57 -6.68
CA GLU A 78 4.30 16.76 -7.51
C GLU A 78 4.21 18.02 -6.63
N GLY A 79 5.30 18.78 -6.59
CA GLY A 79 5.37 20.05 -5.86
C GLY A 79 5.23 19.93 -4.34
N LEU A 80 5.18 21.07 -3.67
CA LEU A 80 5.15 21.16 -2.19
C LEU A 80 3.89 20.57 -1.56
N PHE A 81 2.77 20.59 -2.29
CA PHE A 81 1.45 20.11 -1.83
C PHE A 81 0.97 18.84 -2.52
N GLY A 82 1.86 18.19 -3.29
CA GLY A 82 1.55 16.93 -3.96
C GLY A 82 1.34 15.78 -2.97
N ILE A 83 0.63 14.75 -3.43
CA ILE A 83 0.42 13.52 -2.69
C ILE A 83 1.58 12.58 -2.99
N ASP A 84 2.02 11.84 -1.97
CA ASP A 84 2.95 10.75 -2.19
C ASP A 84 2.32 9.75 -3.18
N PRO A 85 3.05 9.34 -4.22
CA PRO A 85 2.53 8.38 -5.19
C PRO A 85 2.22 7.05 -4.51
N TRP A 86 1.17 6.41 -4.97
CA TRP A 86 0.78 5.09 -4.54
C TRP A 86 0.24 4.30 -5.73
N ILE A 87 0.31 3.01 -5.65
CA ILE A 87 -0.31 2.09 -6.58
C ILE A 87 -1.12 1.07 -5.78
N ALA A 88 -2.15 0.51 -6.38
CA ALA A 88 -2.85 -0.64 -5.82
C ALA A 88 -2.64 -1.84 -6.74
N LEU A 89 -2.25 -2.95 -6.16
CA LEU A 89 -2.21 -4.26 -6.80
C LEU A 89 -3.43 -5.02 -6.32
N GLU A 90 -4.22 -5.54 -7.25
CA GLU A 90 -5.54 -6.07 -6.94
C GLU A 90 -5.70 -7.48 -7.54
N ILE A 91 -6.20 -8.39 -6.73
CA ILE A 91 -6.65 -9.71 -7.17
C ILE A 91 -8.16 -9.70 -7.00
N VAL A 92 -8.88 -9.90 -8.08
CA VAL A 92 -10.34 -9.75 -8.12
C VAL A 92 -10.97 -10.98 -8.73
N LYS A 93 -11.95 -11.56 -8.05
CA LYS A 93 -12.83 -12.58 -8.61
C LYS A 93 -14.09 -11.89 -9.10
N LEU A 94 -14.31 -11.95 -10.40
CA LEU A 94 -15.53 -11.53 -11.07
C LEU A 94 -16.16 -12.74 -11.75
N LYS A 95 -17.35 -13.13 -11.29
CA LYS A 95 -18.05 -14.35 -11.76
C LYS A 95 -17.16 -15.60 -11.61
N GLU A 96 -16.69 -16.16 -12.70
CA GLU A 96 -15.83 -17.36 -12.71
C GLU A 96 -14.35 -17.04 -12.81
N ASP A 97 -13.99 -15.80 -13.20
CA ASP A 97 -12.63 -15.44 -13.51
C ASP A 97 -11.91 -14.77 -12.33
N ILE A 98 -10.64 -15.11 -12.15
CA ILE A 98 -9.73 -14.39 -11.24
C ILE A 98 -8.83 -13.51 -12.12
N MET A 99 -8.90 -12.22 -11.87
CA MET A 99 -8.20 -11.19 -12.64
C MET A 99 -7.22 -10.42 -11.76
N PHE A 100 -6.14 -9.98 -12.38
CA PHE A 100 -5.14 -9.13 -11.71
C PHE A 100 -5.22 -7.74 -12.30
N TYR A 101 -5.32 -6.76 -11.41
CA TYR A 101 -5.36 -5.35 -11.78
C TYR A 101 -4.27 -4.55 -11.09
N VAL A 102 -3.86 -3.48 -11.77
CA VAL A 102 -2.97 -2.47 -11.22
C VAL A 102 -3.65 -1.11 -11.38
N ALA A 103 -4.05 -0.52 -10.27
CA ALA A 103 -4.63 0.82 -10.24
C ALA A 103 -3.55 1.85 -9.90
N VAL A 104 -3.41 2.87 -10.76
CA VAL A 104 -2.36 3.89 -10.63
C VAL A 104 -2.94 5.29 -10.83
N PRO A 105 -2.40 6.33 -10.19
CA PRO A 105 -2.74 7.70 -10.55
C PRO A 105 -2.41 7.96 -12.02
N LYS A 106 -3.33 8.56 -12.75
CA LYS A 106 -3.25 8.79 -14.21
C LYS A 106 -1.90 9.36 -14.67
N ARG A 107 -1.29 10.21 -13.87
CA ARG A 107 0.02 10.81 -14.18
C ARG A 107 1.18 9.80 -14.27
N PHE A 108 1.04 8.62 -13.67
CA PHE A 108 2.06 7.57 -13.65
C PHE A 108 1.71 6.39 -14.57
N GLU A 109 0.61 6.46 -15.31
CA GLU A 109 0.14 5.36 -16.14
C GLU A 109 1.22 4.87 -17.13
N ASN A 110 1.83 5.78 -17.88
CA ASN A 110 2.86 5.43 -18.86
C ASN A 110 4.15 4.88 -18.21
N PHE A 111 4.48 5.33 -17.01
CA PHE A 111 5.63 4.82 -16.28
C PHE A 111 5.37 3.39 -15.82
N ILE A 112 4.24 3.13 -15.19
CA ILE A 112 3.90 1.81 -14.65
C ILE A 112 3.72 0.79 -15.78
N GLU A 113 3.07 1.16 -16.89
CA GLU A 113 2.91 0.29 -18.04
C GLU A 113 4.26 -0.15 -18.59
N LYS A 114 5.19 0.78 -18.83
CA LYS A 114 6.54 0.48 -19.28
C LYS A 114 7.32 -0.35 -18.27
N GLU A 115 7.17 -0.10 -17.00
CA GLU A 115 7.84 -0.82 -15.93
C GLU A 115 7.36 -2.27 -15.86
N ILE A 116 6.06 -2.52 -16.01
CA ILE A 116 5.53 -3.89 -16.08
C ILE A 116 6.12 -4.63 -17.29
N TYR A 117 6.13 -4.02 -18.46
CA TYR A 117 6.73 -4.65 -19.65
C TYR A 117 8.24 -4.86 -19.55
N SER A 118 8.95 -3.97 -18.86
CA SER A 118 10.40 -4.11 -18.63
C SER A 118 10.73 -5.35 -17.79
N ILE A 119 9.88 -5.65 -16.82
CA ILE A 119 10.09 -6.73 -15.87
C ILE A 119 9.44 -8.02 -16.35
N TYR A 120 8.27 -7.91 -16.96
CA TYR A 120 7.48 -9.02 -17.50
C TYR A 120 7.20 -8.80 -18.99
N PRO A 121 8.17 -9.06 -19.89
CA PRO A 121 8.01 -8.77 -21.32
C PRO A 121 6.86 -9.53 -21.99
N THR A 122 6.46 -10.66 -21.43
CA THR A 122 5.35 -11.50 -21.95
C THR A 122 3.99 -11.13 -21.35
N ALA A 123 3.95 -10.20 -20.41
CA ALA A 123 2.68 -9.74 -19.83
C ALA A 123 1.85 -8.98 -20.87
N GLN A 124 0.55 -9.19 -20.84
CA GLN A 124 -0.43 -8.39 -21.56
C GLN A 124 -1.00 -7.36 -20.59
N VAL A 125 -0.73 -6.09 -20.85
CA VAL A 125 -1.18 -4.97 -20.04
C VAL A 125 -2.17 -4.16 -20.85
N GLU A 126 -3.44 -4.15 -20.43
CA GLU A 126 -4.51 -3.47 -21.13
C GLU A 126 -5.21 -2.51 -20.18
N ARG A 127 -5.57 -1.33 -20.67
CA ARG A 127 -6.44 -0.43 -19.90
C ARG A 127 -7.82 -1.06 -19.75
N SER A 128 -8.31 -1.09 -18.53
CA SER A 128 -9.62 -1.62 -18.21
C SER A 128 -10.53 -0.52 -17.69
N ASP A 129 -11.82 -0.68 -17.96
CA ASP A 129 -12.83 0.07 -17.25
C ASP A 129 -12.87 -0.34 -15.78
N ASP A 130 -13.42 0.53 -14.95
CA ASP A 130 -13.58 0.24 -13.53
C ASP A 130 -14.55 -0.95 -13.34
N TYR A 131 -14.18 -1.86 -12.46
CA TYR A 131 -15.02 -3.00 -12.11
C TYR A 131 -15.82 -2.69 -10.84
N ASN A 132 -16.99 -3.28 -10.71
CA ASN A 132 -17.84 -3.12 -9.54
C ASN A 132 -18.21 -4.48 -8.96
N ILE A 133 -17.72 -4.75 -7.75
CA ILE A 133 -18.08 -5.94 -6.96
C ILE A 133 -19.24 -5.68 -6.00
N PHE A 134 -19.83 -4.49 -6.03
CA PHE A 134 -20.90 -4.11 -5.11
C PHE A 134 -22.25 -4.14 -5.81
N SER A 135 -23.12 -5.02 -5.36
CA SER A 135 -24.52 -5.06 -5.80
C SER A 135 -25.40 -4.36 -4.77
N PRO A 136 -26.36 -3.52 -5.19
CA PRO A 136 -27.25 -2.78 -4.27
C PRO A 136 -28.13 -3.67 -3.38
N MET A 137 -28.32 -4.94 -3.73
CA MET A 137 -29.21 -5.87 -3.03
C MET A 137 -28.46 -6.98 -2.28
N GLU A 138 -27.12 -6.92 -2.23
CA GLU A 138 -26.31 -7.99 -1.64
C GLU A 138 -25.60 -7.54 -0.38
N ASN A 139 -25.28 -8.50 0.48
CA ASN A 139 -24.48 -8.23 1.69
C ASN A 139 -23.03 -7.98 1.31
N VAL A 140 -22.50 -6.85 1.73
CA VAL A 140 -21.10 -6.46 1.51
C VAL A 140 -20.32 -6.58 2.80
N TYR A 141 -19.21 -7.28 2.75
CA TYR A 141 -18.26 -7.43 3.86
C TYR A 141 -16.93 -6.80 3.48
N CYS A 142 -16.42 -5.92 4.33
CA CYS A 142 -15.15 -5.26 4.13
C CYS A 142 -14.24 -5.48 5.34
N GLY A 143 -12.94 -5.61 5.09
CA GLY A 143 -11.94 -5.71 6.13
C GLY A 143 -10.59 -5.18 5.67
N TYR A 144 -9.66 -5.05 6.60
CA TYR A 144 -8.28 -4.73 6.26
C TYR A 144 -7.31 -5.51 7.14
N LEU A 145 -6.16 -5.82 6.59
CA LEU A 145 -5.08 -6.48 7.29
C LEU A 145 -4.10 -5.44 7.86
N LYS A 146 -3.65 -5.68 9.07
CA LYS A 146 -2.68 -4.84 9.75
C LYS A 146 -1.65 -5.73 10.44
N THR A 147 -0.38 -5.32 10.41
CA THR A 147 0.66 -5.96 11.21
C THR A 147 0.39 -5.77 12.71
N THR A 148 0.51 -6.83 13.47
CA THR A 148 0.33 -6.80 14.94
C THR A 148 1.57 -6.25 15.66
N LYS A 149 2.72 -6.31 15.00
CA LYS A 149 4.00 -5.84 15.55
C LYS A 149 4.42 -4.51 14.89
N PRO A 150 5.34 -3.76 15.54
CA PRO A 150 5.85 -2.51 15.00
C PRO A 150 6.48 -2.67 13.61
N LEU A 151 6.38 -1.63 12.77
CA LEU A 151 6.81 -1.63 11.37
C LEU A 151 8.33 -1.79 11.18
N TYR A 152 9.14 -1.56 12.20
CA TYR A 152 10.59 -1.76 12.15
C TYR A 152 11.00 -3.22 12.35
N LEU A 153 10.08 -4.10 12.70
CA LEU A 153 10.34 -5.53 12.72
C LEU A 153 10.08 -6.12 11.33
N PRO A 154 11.00 -6.96 10.82
CA PRO A 154 10.86 -7.53 9.50
C PRO A 154 9.65 -8.47 9.42
N ILE A 155 8.98 -8.44 8.29
CA ILE A 155 7.99 -9.47 7.91
C ILE A 155 8.77 -10.64 7.31
N ARG A 156 8.31 -11.86 7.54
CA ARG A 156 8.88 -13.05 6.91
C ARG A 156 8.80 -12.92 5.39
N THR A 157 9.92 -13.08 4.72
CA THR A 157 10.00 -13.00 3.26
C THR A 157 9.78 -14.36 2.62
N TYR A 158 9.54 -14.40 1.31
CA TYR A 158 9.33 -15.62 0.54
C TYR A 158 10.48 -16.64 0.70
N ASN A 159 11.71 -16.17 0.88
CA ASN A 159 12.88 -17.05 1.15
C ASN A 159 12.79 -17.83 2.46
N GLN A 160 11.92 -17.41 3.36
CA GLN A 160 11.71 -18.01 4.69
C GLN A 160 10.34 -18.72 4.78
N MET A 161 9.62 -18.83 3.67
CA MET A 161 8.31 -19.48 3.58
C MET A 161 8.45 -20.79 2.82
N ASP A 162 7.82 -21.83 3.34
CA ASP A 162 7.78 -23.15 2.70
C ASP A 162 6.65 -23.26 1.67
N THR A 163 5.67 -22.34 1.75
CA THR A 163 4.48 -22.32 0.87
C THR A 163 4.22 -20.91 0.37
N ASP A 164 3.66 -20.80 -0.83
CA ASP A 164 3.22 -19.52 -1.39
C ASP A 164 2.07 -18.94 -0.57
N PRO A 165 2.25 -17.73 0.01
CA PRO A 165 1.20 -17.08 0.79
C PRO A 165 -0.02 -16.65 -0.04
N LEU A 166 0.14 -16.46 -1.36
CA LEU A 166 -0.96 -16.10 -2.26
C LEU A 166 -1.88 -17.29 -2.54
N SER A 167 -1.37 -18.51 -2.44
CA SER A 167 -2.17 -19.72 -2.63
C SER A 167 -3.37 -19.79 -1.70
N SER A 168 -3.25 -19.28 -0.48
CA SER A 168 -4.36 -19.20 0.46
C SER A 168 -5.47 -18.26 -0.01
N ILE A 169 -5.12 -17.13 -0.63
CA ILE A 169 -6.07 -16.14 -1.16
C ILE A 169 -6.76 -16.70 -2.40
N THR A 170 -5.99 -17.23 -3.35
CA THR A 170 -6.55 -17.80 -4.58
C THR A 170 -7.42 -19.02 -4.31
N ASN A 171 -7.04 -19.87 -3.35
CA ASN A 171 -7.87 -20.99 -2.91
C ASN A 171 -9.20 -20.57 -2.26
N ILE A 172 -9.25 -19.42 -1.59
CA ILE A 172 -10.51 -18.88 -1.08
C ILE A 172 -11.37 -18.41 -2.25
N PHE A 173 -10.79 -17.73 -3.23
CA PHE A 173 -11.52 -17.23 -4.39
C PHE A 173 -12.14 -18.35 -5.23
N THR A 174 -11.44 -19.47 -5.39
CA THR A 174 -12.00 -20.64 -6.11
C THR A 174 -13.16 -21.32 -5.39
N LYS A 175 -13.34 -21.09 -4.08
CA LYS A 175 -14.43 -21.65 -3.28
C LYS A 175 -15.68 -20.75 -3.25
N LEU A 176 -15.57 -19.49 -3.70
CA LEU A 176 -16.69 -18.59 -3.81
C LEU A 176 -17.65 -19.07 -4.92
N LYS A 177 -18.94 -18.92 -4.69
CA LYS A 177 -19.96 -19.23 -5.70
C LYS A 177 -19.86 -18.28 -6.88
N THR A 178 -20.49 -18.64 -8.01
CA THR A 178 -20.50 -17.83 -9.24
C THR A 178 -21.07 -16.41 -9.04
N ASN A 179 -22.02 -16.28 -8.12
CA ASN A 179 -22.65 -14.99 -7.77
C ASN A 179 -21.95 -14.27 -6.61
N GLU A 180 -20.86 -14.81 -6.08
CA GLU A 180 -20.06 -14.19 -5.02
C GLU A 180 -18.78 -13.61 -5.63
N GLU A 181 -18.61 -12.32 -5.47
CA GLU A 181 -17.45 -11.59 -5.96
C GLU A 181 -16.57 -11.14 -4.79
N ALA A 182 -15.29 -11.04 -5.02
CA ALA A 182 -14.34 -10.63 -3.99
C ALA A 182 -13.14 -9.92 -4.60
N ALA A 183 -12.58 -8.98 -3.84
CA ALA A 183 -11.35 -8.31 -4.20
C ALA A 183 -10.40 -8.25 -2.99
N VAL A 184 -9.12 -8.47 -3.24
CA VAL A 184 -8.03 -8.20 -2.31
C VAL A 184 -7.15 -7.13 -2.93
N GLN A 185 -6.96 -6.03 -2.21
CA GLN A 185 -6.19 -4.88 -2.66
C GLN A 185 -4.96 -4.68 -1.77
N LEU A 186 -3.79 -4.59 -2.38
CA LEU A 186 -2.53 -4.22 -1.75
C LEU A 186 -2.14 -2.82 -2.18
N ILE A 187 -2.25 -1.86 -1.28
CA ILE A 187 -1.83 -0.48 -1.55
C ILE A 187 -0.35 -0.32 -1.19
N VAL A 188 0.46 0.01 -2.20
CA VAL A 188 1.90 0.22 -2.09
C VAL A 188 2.21 1.69 -2.27
N LYS A 189 2.96 2.27 -1.35
CA LYS A 189 3.48 3.64 -1.46
C LYS A 189 4.86 3.75 -0.84
N LYS A 190 5.61 4.74 -1.25
CA LYS A 190 6.91 5.06 -0.65
C LYS A 190 6.76 5.36 0.85
N GLY A 191 7.47 4.60 1.68
CA GLY A 191 7.54 4.81 3.11
C GLY A 191 8.47 5.97 3.51
N SER A 192 8.31 6.48 4.73
CA SER A 192 9.30 7.38 5.32
C SER A 192 10.46 6.56 5.89
N ASN A 193 11.67 7.12 5.95
CA ASN A 193 12.82 6.44 6.53
C ASN A 193 12.72 6.27 8.06
N SER A 194 11.68 6.78 8.68
CA SER A 194 11.54 6.78 10.16
C SER A 194 11.48 5.37 10.76
N TRP A 195 10.94 4.39 10.07
CA TRP A 195 10.93 3.00 10.54
C TRP A 195 12.33 2.37 10.53
N TYR A 196 13.12 2.69 9.50
CA TYR A 196 14.50 2.22 9.36
C TYR A 196 15.42 2.81 10.44
N GLU A 197 15.34 4.12 10.67
CA GLU A 197 16.08 4.78 11.72
C GLU A 197 15.73 4.25 13.12
N ARG A 198 14.46 3.92 13.34
CA ARG A 198 14.04 3.25 14.57
C ARG A 198 14.62 1.85 14.71
N GLY A 199 14.59 1.08 13.63
CA GLY A 199 15.23 -0.24 13.60
C GLY A 199 16.70 -0.17 13.95
N LYS A 200 17.45 0.76 13.36
CA LYS A 200 18.87 0.99 13.70
C LYS A 200 19.09 1.34 15.16
N MET A 201 18.26 2.22 15.73
CA MET A 201 18.39 2.58 17.16
C MET A 201 18.22 1.35 18.04
N ILE A 202 17.23 0.48 17.75
CA ILE A 202 16.99 -0.74 18.52
C ILE A 202 18.17 -1.70 18.39
N VAL A 203 18.68 -1.90 17.18
CA VAL A 203 19.85 -2.77 16.94
C VAL A 203 21.06 -2.26 17.74
N ASN A 204 21.32 -0.96 17.74
CA ASN A 204 22.41 -0.36 18.52
C ASN A 204 22.21 -0.56 20.02
N GLU A 205 21.00 -0.39 20.55
CA GLU A 205 20.72 -0.62 21.98
C GLU A 205 20.91 -2.09 22.37
N VAL A 206 20.52 -3.02 21.52
CA VAL A 206 20.75 -4.45 21.74
C VAL A 206 22.24 -4.78 21.66
N ALA A 207 22.98 -4.19 20.73
CA ALA A 207 24.45 -4.35 20.64
C ALA A 207 25.19 -3.80 21.87
N GLN A 208 24.59 -2.84 22.58
CA GLN A 208 25.10 -2.30 23.87
C GLN A 208 24.68 -3.16 25.09
N GLY A 209 24.08 -4.33 24.86
CA GLY A 209 23.74 -5.27 25.92
C GLY A 209 22.32 -5.16 26.48
N LYS A 210 21.47 -4.28 25.94
CA LYS A 210 20.04 -4.26 26.31
C LYS A 210 19.31 -5.43 25.68
N ASN A 211 18.38 -6.05 26.40
CA ASN A 211 17.53 -7.03 25.76
C ASN A 211 16.52 -6.37 24.80
N LEU A 212 16.06 -7.14 23.82
CA LEU A 212 15.18 -6.62 22.74
C LEU A 212 13.89 -5.98 23.29
N THR A 213 13.30 -6.55 24.34
CA THR A 213 12.07 -6.04 24.96
C THR A 213 12.30 -4.67 25.62
N GLN A 214 13.44 -4.48 26.28
CA GLN A 214 13.81 -3.20 26.87
C GLN A 214 14.08 -2.13 25.81
N ALA A 215 14.82 -2.46 24.76
CA ALA A 215 15.11 -1.56 23.65
C ALA A 215 13.80 -1.12 22.95
N MET A 216 12.90 -2.05 22.67
CA MET A 216 11.59 -1.77 22.08
C MET A 216 10.69 -0.94 23.02
N GLY A 217 10.65 -1.26 24.31
CA GLY A 217 9.85 -0.56 25.31
C GLY A 217 10.24 0.90 25.47
N GLN A 218 11.52 1.22 25.54
CA GLN A 218 12.02 2.58 25.61
C GLN A 218 11.66 3.41 24.37
N GLN A 219 11.72 2.81 23.18
CA GLN A 219 11.34 3.47 21.94
C GLN A 219 9.82 3.80 21.91
N ILE A 220 8.97 2.89 22.36
CA ILE A 220 7.53 3.12 22.45
C ILE A 220 7.24 4.25 23.47
N LEU A 221 7.84 4.19 24.65
CA LEU A 221 7.65 5.19 25.69
C LEU A 221 8.09 6.59 25.23
N SER A 222 9.24 6.69 24.58
CA SER A 222 9.74 7.97 24.05
C SER A 222 8.81 8.60 23.00
N GLN A 223 8.07 7.78 22.25
CA GLN A 223 7.12 8.25 21.26
C GLN A 223 5.79 8.70 21.89
N LEU A 224 5.33 8.00 22.91
CA LEU A 224 4.15 8.40 23.70
C LEU A 224 4.38 9.75 24.34
N LEU A 225 5.54 9.94 24.96
CA LEU A 225 5.93 11.21 25.60
C LEU A 225 6.08 12.36 24.60
N LYS A 226 6.47 12.07 23.35
CA LYS A 226 6.58 13.07 22.28
C LYS A 226 5.25 13.32 21.54
N GLY A 227 4.13 12.73 21.99
CA GLY A 227 2.81 12.90 21.38
C GLY A 227 2.70 12.41 19.92
N LYS A 228 3.69 11.65 19.43
CA LYS A 228 3.77 11.19 18.03
C LYS A 228 3.05 9.86 17.77
N VAL A 229 2.61 9.16 18.81
CA VAL A 229 1.85 7.91 18.69
C VAL A 229 0.46 8.14 19.24
N LYS A 230 -0.52 8.22 18.36
CA LYS A 230 -1.91 7.99 18.75
C LYS A 230 -2.09 6.48 18.85
N ILE A 231 -2.35 5.97 20.05
CA ILE A 231 -2.79 4.60 20.23
C ILE A 231 -4.22 4.54 19.69
N HIS A 232 -4.38 4.14 18.45
CA HIS A 232 -5.67 3.73 17.95
C HIS A 232 -5.89 2.28 18.38
N GLN A 233 -6.58 2.09 19.49
CA GLN A 233 -7.26 0.82 19.74
C GLN A 233 -8.37 0.68 18.72
N PHE A 234 -8.12 -0.12 17.68
CA PHE A 234 -9.15 -0.48 16.73
C PHE A 234 -9.90 -1.70 17.26
N GLN A 235 -11.11 -1.48 17.74
CA GLN A 235 -12.12 -2.52 17.78
C GLN A 235 -12.56 -2.80 16.33
N LEU A 236 -12.54 -4.06 15.95
CA LEU A 236 -13.22 -4.56 14.76
C LEU A 236 -14.72 -4.23 14.91
N ARG A 237 -15.16 -3.16 14.28
CA ARG A 237 -16.57 -2.93 14.03
C ARG A 237 -16.86 -3.54 12.66
N THR A 238 -17.46 -4.71 12.66
CA THR A 238 -18.27 -5.17 11.55
C THR A 238 -19.46 -4.22 11.45
N LYS A 239 -19.44 -3.31 10.52
CA LYS A 239 -20.63 -2.61 10.10
C LYS A 239 -21.25 -3.46 9.00
N SER A 240 -22.41 -4.06 9.30
CA SER A 240 -23.39 -4.35 8.29
C SER A 240 -23.81 -3.01 7.68
N CYS A 241 -23.53 -2.80 6.40
CA CYS A 241 -24.12 -1.72 5.64
C CYS A 241 -25.55 -2.03 5.31
#